data_f5cd921d9a23d89e80e773e9f6d8464c
#
_entry.id   f5cd921d9a23d89e80e773e9f6d8464c
#
_cell.length_a   1.000
_cell.length_b   1.000
_cell.length_c   1.000
_cell.angle_alpha   90.00
_cell.angle_beta   90.00
_cell.angle_gamma   90.00
#
_symmetry.space_group_name_H-M   'P 1'
#
loop_
_entity.id
_entity.type
_entity.pdbx_description
1 polymer ?
#
loop_
_entity_poly.entity_id
_entity_poly.type
_entity_poly.pdbx_seq_one_letter_code
_entity_poly.pdbx_strand_id
1 'polypeptide(L)'
;ERFSGPVVGIVGSSGKTTTKEMCACVLAEEFNTLRTEGNLNNELGVPLTLFRLDAGTQAAVVELGISDFGEMTRLGKMARPDIAVYTLIGRSHLNALHDLDGVLRAKTELLDEMDRDALVVVNGDDVRLAALKPAQRKLSYGMSGHNDVRAENVEFDGGVSFDIVRGERRIRARIPAFGRHLIYAALAAA
;
A
#
# COMPACT_ATOMS: atom_id res chain seq x y z
N GLU A 1 18.08 -19.04 0.77
CA GLU A 1 17.81 -18.46 -0.57
C GLU A 1 17.07 -17.15 -0.41
N ARG A 2 17.39 -16.17 -1.24
CA ARG A 2 16.69 -14.88 -1.25
C ARG A 2 15.38 -15.07 -2.02
N PHE A 3 14.26 -14.62 -1.46
CA PHE A 3 12.98 -14.52 -2.20
C PHE A 3 13.18 -13.64 -3.43
N SER A 4 12.76 -14.12 -4.60
CA SER A 4 12.94 -13.46 -5.89
C SER A 4 11.64 -12.91 -6.49
N GLY A 5 10.49 -13.24 -5.88
CA GLY A 5 9.20 -12.70 -6.30
C GLY A 5 9.02 -11.24 -5.87
N PRO A 6 8.05 -10.52 -6.44
CA PRO A 6 7.76 -9.14 -6.06
C PRO A 6 7.23 -9.04 -4.62
N VAL A 7 7.73 -8.04 -3.91
CA VAL A 7 7.29 -7.67 -2.56
C VAL A 7 6.55 -6.33 -2.61
N VAL A 8 5.28 -6.34 -2.19
CA VAL A 8 4.46 -5.13 -2.06
C VAL A 8 4.40 -4.71 -0.60
N GLY A 9 4.99 -3.57 -0.25
CA GLY A 9 4.94 -2.98 1.08
C GLY A 9 3.76 -2.02 1.22
N ILE A 10 2.87 -2.24 2.20
CA ILE A 10 1.70 -1.38 2.44
C ILE A 10 1.97 -0.48 3.64
N VAL A 11 1.97 0.82 3.41
CA VAL A 11 2.32 1.87 4.39
C VAL A 11 1.17 2.86 4.55
N GLY A 12 0.97 3.42 5.74
CA GLY A 12 0.01 4.49 6.00
C GLY A 12 -0.44 4.57 7.45
N SER A 13 -1.20 5.60 7.79
CA SER A 13 -1.78 5.77 9.12
C SER A 13 -3.08 4.96 9.28
N SER A 14 -3.88 4.83 8.21
CA SER A 14 -5.10 4.00 8.17
C SER A 14 -5.29 3.39 6.78
N GLY A 15 -6.18 2.37 6.70
CA GLY A 15 -6.48 1.68 5.44
C GLY A 15 -5.46 0.62 5.03
N LYS A 16 -4.35 0.44 5.75
CA LYS A 16 -3.30 -0.54 5.43
C LYS A 16 -3.84 -1.96 5.29
N THR A 17 -4.54 -2.46 6.31
CA THR A 17 -5.03 -3.84 6.33
C THR A 17 -6.01 -4.12 5.19
N THR A 18 -6.96 -3.20 4.95
CA THR A 18 -7.90 -3.33 3.83
C THR A 18 -7.18 -3.33 2.48
N THR A 19 -6.20 -2.43 2.30
CA THR A 19 -5.41 -2.36 1.07
C THR A 19 -4.54 -3.61 0.89
N LYS A 20 -3.91 -4.09 1.96
CA LYS A 20 -3.15 -5.35 1.97
C LYS A 20 -4.01 -6.53 1.50
N GLU A 21 -5.21 -6.69 2.07
CA GLU A 21 -6.11 -7.77 1.68
C GLU A 21 -6.55 -7.66 0.22
N MET A 22 -6.87 -6.45 -0.26
CA MET A 22 -7.23 -6.22 -1.67
C MET A 22 -6.06 -6.55 -2.60
N CYS A 23 -4.86 -6.04 -2.33
CA CYS A 23 -3.66 -6.35 -3.13
C CYS A 23 -3.37 -7.86 -3.15
N ALA A 24 -3.45 -8.52 -1.98
CA ALA A 24 -3.21 -9.94 -1.89
C ALA A 24 -4.27 -10.76 -2.64
N CYS A 25 -5.54 -10.35 -2.58
CA CYS A 25 -6.64 -10.99 -3.30
C CYS A 25 -6.44 -10.90 -4.82
N VAL A 26 -6.08 -9.72 -5.33
CA VAL A 26 -5.84 -9.52 -6.77
C VAL A 26 -4.63 -10.32 -7.24
N LEU A 27 -3.53 -10.28 -6.50
CA LEU A 27 -2.33 -11.05 -6.85
C LEU A 27 -2.55 -12.56 -6.78
N ALA A 28 -3.40 -13.03 -5.86
CA ALA A 28 -3.69 -14.45 -5.69
C ALA A 28 -4.46 -15.08 -6.86
N GLU A 29 -5.03 -14.28 -7.77
CA GLU A 29 -5.64 -14.77 -9.00
C GLU A 29 -4.60 -15.41 -9.97
N GLU A 30 -3.34 -14.98 -9.89
CA GLU A 30 -2.27 -15.46 -10.77
C GLU A 30 -1.04 -16.03 -10.01
N PHE A 31 -0.83 -15.62 -8.76
CA PHE A 31 0.37 -15.94 -7.99
C PHE A 31 0.04 -16.61 -6.66
N ASN A 32 0.85 -17.59 -6.26
CA ASN A 32 0.85 -18.04 -4.87
C ASN A 32 1.39 -16.91 -3.98
N THR A 33 0.47 -16.19 -3.33
CA THR A 33 0.74 -14.91 -2.68
C THR A 33 0.76 -15.06 -1.17
N LEU A 34 1.91 -14.75 -0.54
CA LEU A 34 2.02 -14.55 0.90
C LEU A 34 1.49 -13.18 1.28
N ARG A 35 0.77 -13.07 2.40
CA ARG A 35 0.42 -11.78 3.00
C ARG A 35 0.63 -11.76 4.50
N THR A 36 0.80 -10.57 5.05
CA THR A 36 0.80 -10.34 6.49
C THR A 36 -0.52 -10.81 7.09
N GLU A 37 -0.47 -11.69 8.10
CA GLU A 37 -1.63 -12.12 8.87
C GLU A 37 -1.91 -11.18 10.03
N GLY A 38 -3.19 -10.90 10.27
CA GLY A 38 -3.63 -10.03 11.36
C GLY A 38 -2.91 -8.68 11.33
N ASN A 39 -2.26 -8.36 12.45
CA ASN A 39 -1.51 -7.12 12.68
C ASN A 39 0.01 -7.36 12.84
N LEU A 40 0.56 -8.42 12.24
CA LEU A 40 2.00 -8.73 12.26
C LEU A 40 2.79 -7.76 11.37
N ASN A 41 2.67 -6.46 11.64
CA ASN A 41 3.15 -5.37 10.80
C ASN A 41 4.29 -4.54 11.40
N ASN A 42 4.76 -4.89 12.60
CA ASN A 42 5.84 -4.22 13.32
C ASN A 42 7.16 -5.00 13.23
N GLU A 43 8.20 -4.55 13.93
CA GLU A 43 9.56 -5.12 13.91
C GLU A 43 9.64 -6.59 14.36
N LEU A 44 8.65 -7.10 15.10
CA LEU A 44 8.53 -8.52 15.43
C LEU A 44 7.66 -9.28 14.43
N GLY A 45 6.58 -8.65 13.97
CA GLY A 45 5.60 -9.28 13.09
C GLY A 45 6.05 -9.43 11.64
N VAL A 46 6.78 -8.44 11.10
CA VAL A 46 7.28 -8.49 9.72
C VAL A 46 8.25 -9.67 9.51
N PRO A 47 9.26 -9.90 10.36
CA PRO A 47 10.09 -11.10 10.26
C PRO A 47 9.29 -12.41 10.32
N LEU A 48 8.31 -12.51 11.22
CA LEU A 48 7.45 -13.69 11.31
C LEU A 48 6.65 -13.94 10.03
N THR A 49 6.20 -12.88 9.37
CA THR A 49 5.57 -12.97 8.04
C THR A 49 6.57 -13.46 7.00
N LEU A 50 7.77 -12.89 6.97
CA LEU A 50 8.80 -13.23 5.97
C LEU A 50 9.35 -14.65 6.15
N PHE A 51 9.42 -15.19 7.37
CA PHE A 51 9.81 -16.58 7.63
C PHE A 51 8.83 -17.62 7.05
N ARG A 52 7.64 -17.21 6.63
CA ARG A 52 6.67 -18.08 5.97
C ARG A 52 6.86 -18.15 4.45
N LEU A 53 7.79 -17.37 3.90
CA LEU A 53 8.18 -17.50 2.49
C LEU A 53 8.80 -18.87 2.26
N ASP A 54 8.31 -19.57 1.24
CA ASP A 54 8.79 -20.87 0.82
C ASP A 54 9.05 -20.90 -0.70
N ALA A 55 9.51 -22.04 -1.20
CA ALA A 55 9.81 -22.22 -2.62
C ALA A 55 8.58 -22.12 -3.54
N GLY A 56 7.37 -22.27 -3.01
CA GLY A 56 6.12 -22.13 -3.74
C GLY A 56 5.59 -20.72 -3.77
N THR A 57 6.09 -19.81 -2.91
CA THR A 57 5.64 -18.42 -2.85
C THR A 57 6.14 -17.64 -4.07
N GLN A 58 5.22 -16.96 -4.76
CA GLN A 58 5.52 -16.21 -5.99
C GLN A 58 5.42 -14.70 -5.82
N ALA A 59 4.62 -14.22 -4.86
CA ALA A 59 4.49 -12.79 -4.51
C ALA A 59 4.29 -12.62 -3.01
N ALA A 60 4.61 -11.45 -2.47
CA ALA A 60 4.36 -11.15 -1.07
C ALA A 60 3.74 -9.75 -0.89
N VAL A 61 2.73 -9.64 -0.01
CA VAL A 61 2.12 -8.37 0.40
C VAL A 61 2.36 -8.18 1.89
N VAL A 62 3.22 -7.24 2.25
CA VAL A 62 3.68 -7.02 3.61
C VAL A 62 3.15 -5.70 4.15
N GLU A 63 2.35 -5.74 5.20
CA GLU A 63 1.90 -4.55 5.91
C GLU A 63 3.03 -4.03 6.81
N LEU A 64 3.36 -2.72 6.69
CA LEU A 64 4.41 -2.06 7.45
C LEU A 64 3.80 -1.00 8.38
N GLY A 65 3.88 -1.25 9.67
CA GLY A 65 3.35 -0.40 10.74
C GLY A 65 4.46 0.11 11.64
N ILE A 66 4.46 1.41 11.92
CA ILE A 66 5.45 2.08 12.77
C ILE A 66 4.78 2.96 13.81
N SER A 67 5.48 3.16 14.91
CA SER A 67 5.12 4.04 16.02
C SER A 67 6.13 5.18 16.24
N ASP A 68 7.38 5.02 15.78
CA ASP A 68 8.47 5.96 16.00
C ASP A 68 9.38 6.08 14.76
N PHE A 69 10.25 7.09 14.76
CA PHE A 69 11.29 7.27 13.75
C PHE A 69 12.30 6.12 13.75
N GLY A 70 12.85 5.81 12.57
CA GLY A 70 13.82 4.73 12.35
C GLY A 70 13.22 3.33 12.31
N GLU A 71 11.98 3.13 12.75
CA GLU A 71 11.31 1.82 12.64
C GLU A 71 11.07 1.47 11.16
N MET A 72 10.64 2.44 10.34
CA MET A 72 10.38 2.17 8.91
C MET A 72 11.66 1.83 8.15
N THR A 73 12.78 2.45 8.50
CA THR A 73 14.11 2.07 7.98
C THR A 73 14.42 0.61 8.27
N ARG A 74 14.18 0.14 9.52
CA ARG A 74 14.42 -1.26 9.89
C ARG A 74 13.48 -2.23 9.16
N LEU A 75 12.19 -1.88 9.07
CA LEU A 75 11.20 -2.67 8.33
C LEU A 75 11.53 -2.72 6.83
N GLY A 76 11.97 -1.60 6.25
CA GLY A 76 12.40 -1.51 4.86
C GLY A 76 13.56 -2.43 4.55
N LYS A 77 14.59 -2.46 5.41
CA LYS A 77 15.73 -3.37 5.28
C LYS A 77 15.33 -4.86 5.34
N MET A 78 14.33 -5.19 6.14
CA MET A 78 13.81 -6.56 6.25
C MET A 78 12.96 -6.95 5.04
N ALA A 79 11.99 -6.12 4.67
CA ALA A 79 11.01 -6.41 3.63
C ALA A 79 11.53 -6.15 2.21
N ARG A 80 12.38 -5.12 2.02
CA ARG A 80 12.95 -4.70 0.73
C ARG A 80 11.92 -4.68 -0.39
N PRO A 81 10.86 -3.87 -0.28
CA PRO A 81 9.76 -3.92 -1.21
C PRO A 81 10.15 -3.37 -2.59
N ASP A 82 9.69 -4.06 -3.65
CA ASP A 82 9.78 -3.60 -5.03
C ASP A 82 8.70 -2.56 -5.34
N ILE A 83 7.57 -2.62 -4.60
CA ILE A 83 6.45 -1.70 -4.70
C ILE A 83 6.07 -1.23 -3.31
N ALA A 84 6.02 0.09 -3.08
CA ALA A 84 5.48 0.68 -1.85
C ALA A 84 4.14 1.35 -2.12
N VAL A 85 3.10 0.95 -1.41
CA VAL A 85 1.75 1.52 -1.50
C VAL A 85 1.49 2.38 -0.27
N TYR A 86 1.34 3.69 -0.46
CA TYR A 86 1.01 4.66 0.59
C TYR A 86 -0.49 4.96 0.60
N THR A 87 -1.18 4.61 1.70
CA THR A 87 -2.64 4.72 1.78
C THR A 87 -3.12 6.10 2.23
N LEU A 88 -2.68 6.58 3.39
CA LEU A 88 -3.09 7.87 3.96
C LEU A 88 -2.10 8.33 5.02
N ILE A 89 -1.85 9.64 5.10
CA ILE A 89 -1.13 10.30 6.20
C ILE A 89 -2.16 10.94 7.14
N GLY A 90 -2.34 10.33 8.30
CA GLY A 90 -3.31 10.75 9.32
C GLY A 90 -2.69 10.86 10.71
N ARG A 91 -3.47 11.35 11.66
CA ARG A 91 -3.05 11.52 13.06
C ARG A 91 -2.85 10.15 13.73
N SER A 92 -1.65 9.63 13.67
CA SER A 92 -1.22 8.40 14.33
C SER A 92 0.11 8.62 15.03
N HIS A 93 0.27 8.06 16.22
CA HIS A 93 1.51 8.10 17.00
C HIS A 93 2.09 9.51 17.18
N LEU A 94 1.24 10.55 17.33
CA LEU A 94 1.67 11.95 17.44
C LEU A 94 2.55 12.25 18.66
N ASN A 95 2.47 11.41 19.71
CA ASN A 95 3.36 11.55 20.87
C ASN A 95 4.85 11.36 20.51
N ALA A 96 5.14 10.46 19.57
CA ALA A 96 6.50 10.20 19.10
C ALA A 96 6.82 10.98 17.81
N LEU A 97 5.86 11.07 16.90
CA LEU A 97 6.06 11.67 15.58
C LEU A 97 5.67 13.16 15.50
N HIS A 98 5.18 13.74 16.60
CA HIS A 98 4.85 15.15 16.82
C HIS A 98 3.67 15.69 16.00
N ASP A 99 3.76 15.67 14.67
CA ASP A 99 2.75 16.23 13.76
C ASP A 99 2.59 15.36 12.49
N LEU A 100 1.74 15.80 11.58
CA LEU A 100 1.50 15.09 10.33
C LEU A 100 2.71 15.06 9.38
N ASP A 101 3.57 16.05 9.47
CA ASP A 101 4.80 16.09 8.67
C ASP A 101 5.85 15.15 9.26
N GLY A 102 5.87 14.98 10.59
CA GLY A 102 6.64 13.94 11.26
C GLY A 102 6.15 12.55 10.91
N VAL A 103 4.81 12.33 10.86
CA VAL A 103 4.23 11.05 10.40
C VAL A 103 4.63 10.76 8.96
N LEU A 104 4.58 11.76 8.07
CA LEU A 104 5.04 11.60 6.68
C LEU A 104 6.52 11.22 6.65
N ARG A 105 7.39 11.98 7.32
CA ARG A 105 8.85 11.72 7.34
C ARG A 105 9.17 10.31 7.82
N ALA A 106 8.59 9.89 8.96
CA ALA A 106 8.83 8.56 9.50
C ALA A 106 8.37 7.45 8.52
N LYS A 107 7.23 7.62 7.86
CA LYS A 107 6.72 6.63 6.91
C LYS A 107 7.48 6.61 5.58
N THR A 108 8.05 7.74 5.16
CA THR A 108 8.83 7.85 3.93
C THR A 108 10.29 7.45 4.08
N GLU A 109 10.79 7.14 5.29
CA GLU A 109 12.08 6.46 5.49
C GLU A 109 12.21 5.18 4.66
N LEU A 110 11.08 4.52 4.34
CA LEU A 110 11.06 3.35 3.46
C LEU A 110 11.68 3.61 2.10
N LEU A 111 11.51 4.82 1.56
CA LEU A 111 11.99 5.18 0.21
C LEU A 111 13.52 5.11 0.09
N ASP A 112 14.23 5.37 1.19
CA ASP A 112 15.69 5.29 1.22
C ASP A 112 16.20 3.84 1.23
N GLU A 113 15.32 2.88 1.58
CA GLU A 113 15.63 1.46 1.62
C GLU A 113 15.15 0.70 0.36
N MET A 114 14.52 1.40 -0.59
CA MET A 114 14.02 0.84 -1.85
C MET A 114 15.00 1.10 -2.99
N ASP A 115 15.08 0.16 -3.91
CA ASP A 115 15.86 0.32 -5.13
C ASP A 115 15.29 1.48 -6.00
N ARG A 116 16.12 2.10 -6.86
CA ARG A 116 15.70 3.25 -7.68
C ARG A 116 14.68 2.90 -8.76
N ASP A 117 14.65 1.68 -9.21
CA ASP A 117 13.70 1.13 -10.20
C ASP A 117 12.40 0.63 -9.57
N ALA A 118 12.31 0.64 -8.23
CA ALA A 118 11.08 0.33 -7.50
C ALA A 118 9.93 1.29 -7.84
N LEU A 119 8.70 0.88 -7.53
CA LEU A 119 7.49 1.66 -7.76
C LEU A 119 6.92 2.19 -6.45
N VAL A 120 6.62 3.47 -6.42
CA VAL A 120 5.92 4.14 -5.31
C VAL A 120 4.50 4.50 -5.73
N VAL A 121 3.52 3.83 -5.17
CA VAL A 121 2.09 4.03 -5.43
C VAL A 121 1.50 4.86 -4.30
N VAL A 122 0.94 6.03 -4.60
CA VAL A 122 0.48 6.98 -3.59
C VAL A 122 -1.00 7.32 -3.75
N ASN A 123 -1.71 7.47 -2.64
CA ASN A 123 -3.02 8.10 -2.66
C ASN A 123 -2.86 9.59 -3.03
N GLY A 124 -3.20 9.94 -4.26
CA GLY A 124 -3.06 11.31 -4.76
C GLY A 124 -4.15 12.28 -4.28
N ASP A 125 -5.16 11.78 -3.58
CA ASP A 125 -6.16 12.62 -2.90
C ASP A 125 -5.68 13.04 -1.49
N ASP A 126 -4.60 12.46 -0.98
CA ASP A 126 -3.88 12.94 0.19
C ASP A 126 -2.86 14.00 -0.22
N VAL A 127 -3.04 15.24 0.24
CA VAL A 127 -2.23 16.41 -0.15
C VAL A 127 -0.72 16.18 0.10
N ARG A 128 -0.35 15.49 1.20
CA ARG A 128 1.04 15.21 1.54
C ARG A 128 1.66 14.16 0.64
N LEU A 129 0.92 13.09 0.38
CA LEU A 129 1.36 12.02 -0.52
C LEU A 129 1.40 12.50 -1.98
N ALA A 130 0.44 13.32 -2.41
CA ALA A 130 0.44 13.93 -3.74
C ALA A 130 1.69 14.78 -3.98
N ALA A 131 2.12 15.56 -2.96
CA ALA A 131 3.31 16.41 -3.01
C ALA A 131 4.64 15.64 -2.94
N LEU A 132 4.63 14.34 -2.61
CA LEU A 132 5.83 13.53 -2.46
C LEU A 132 6.57 13.41 -3.81
N LYS A 133 7.90 13.60 -3.77
CA LYS A 133 8.80 13.49 -4.92
C LYS A 133 9.87 12.44 -4.64
N PRO A 134 9.54 11.14 -4.71
CA PRO A 134 10.50 10.07 -4.50
C PRO A 134 11.53 10.02 -5.63
N ALA A 135 12.69 9.42 -5.38
CA ALA A 135 13.68 9.14 -6.41
C ALA A 135 13.23 7.99 -7.36
N GLN A 136 12.33 7.16 -6.88
CA GLN A 136 11.70 6.05 -7.59
C GLN A 136 10.59 6.55 -8.52
N ARG A 137 10.11 5.66 -9.39
CA ARG A 137 8.94 5.93 -10.21
C ARG A 137 7.69 6.05 -9.34
N LYS A 138 6.92 7.14 -9.51
CA LYS A 138 5.68 7.40 -8.77
C LYS A 138 4.46 7.17 -9.65
N LEU A 139 3.41 6.58 -9.07
CA LEU A 139 2.08 6.44 -9.64
C LEU A 139 1.06 6.86 -8.60
N SER A 140 0.06 7.65 -8.99
CA SER A 140 -0.99 8.13 -8.12
C SER A 140 -2.30 7.36 -8.32
N TYR A 141 -3.03 7.13 -7.23
CA TYR A 141 -4.39 6.61 -7.29
C TYR A 141 -5.33 7.43 -6.41
N GLY A 142 -6.61 7.44 -6.75
CA GLY A 142 -7.62 8.17 -5.98
C GLY A 142 -8.91 8.38 -6.75
N MET A 143 -9.83 9.11 -6.14
CA MET A 143 -11.14 9.43 -6.76
C MET A 143 -11.09 10.70 -7.60
N SER A 144 -10.11 11.57 -7.38
CA SER A 144 -9.94 12.81 -8.14
C SER A 144 -9.41 12.54 -9.54
N GLY A 145 -9.88 13.32 -10.52
CA GLY A 145 -9.58 13.14 -11.94
C GLY A 145 -8.12 13.32 -12.35
N HIS A 146 -7.28 13.88 -11.48
CA HIS A 146 -5.85 14.07 -11.73
C HIS A 146 -4.98 12.83 -11.45
N ASN A 147 -5.57 11.78 -10.85
CA ASN A 147 -4.84 10.56 -10.53
C ASN A 147 -4.60 9.69 -11.76
N ASP A 148 -3.46 8.99 -11.78
CA ASP A 148 -3.11 8.04 -12.85
C ASP A 148 -4.07 6.85 -12.90
N VAL A 149 -4.46 6.33 -11.71
CA VAL A 149 -5.50 5.32 -11.54
C VAL A 149 -6.65 5.95 -10.74
N ARG A 150 -7.85 6.02 -11.33
CA ARG A 150 -8.96 6.72 -10.69
C ARG A 150 -10.27 5.96 -10.76
N ALA A 151 -11.20 6.28 -9.85
CA ALA A 151 -12.56 5.78 -9.90
C ALA A 151 -13.48 6.76 -10.62
N GLU A 152 -14.28 6.25 -11.55
CA GLU A 152 -15.38 6.96 -12.21
C GLU A 152 -16.69 6.20 -12.04
N ASN A 153 -17.83 6.85 -12.28
CA ASN A 153 -19.16 6.23 -12.24
C ASN A 153 -19.43 5.44 -10.94
N VAL A 154 -19.16 6.07 -9.79
CA VAL A 154 -19.32 5.46 -8.47
C VAL A 154 -20.80 5.39 -8.10
N GLU A 155 -21.28 4.19 -7.79
CA GLU A 155 -22.64 3.89 -7.39
C GLU A 155 -22.65 3.09 -6.08
N PHE A 156 -23.64 3.35 -5.22
CA PHE A 156 -23.85 2.66 -3.95
C PHE A 156 -25.22 1.97 -3.96
N ASP A 157 -25.24 0.72 -4.45
CA ASP A 157 -26.45 -0.09 -4.48
C ASP A 157 -26.08 -1.55 -4.14
N GLY A 158 -26.49 -1.99 -2.94
CA GLY A 158 -26.13 -3.31 -2.43
C GLY A 158 -24.62 -3.54 -2.27
N GLY A 159 -23.84 -2.46 -2.14
CA GLY A 159 -22.39 -2.42 -2.10
C GLY A 159 -21.87 -1.18 -2.81
N VAL A 160 -20.63 -1.19 -3.28
CA VAL A 160 -20.05 -0.13 -4.12
C VAL A 160 -19.65 -0.69 -5.48
N SER A 161 -20.07 -0.01 -6.55
CA SER A 161 -19.66 -0.30 -7.94
C SER A 161 -19.06 0.95 -8.55
N PHE A 162 -18.00 0.79 -9.33
CA PHE A 162 -17.28 1.91 -9.98
C PHE A 162 -16.44 1.42 -11.14
N ASP A 163 -16.04 2.34 -12.01
CA ASP A 163 -15.08 2.04 -13.04
C ASP A 163 -13.67 2.39 -12.56
N ILE A 164 -12.74 1.46 -12.67
CA ILE A 164 -11.30 1.70 -12.52
C ILE A 164 -10.79 2.18 -13.87
N VAL A 165 -10.20 3.38 -13.91
CA VAL A 165 -9.71 4.01 -15.15
C VAL A 165 -8.22 4.30 -15.03
N ARG A 166 -7.45 3.85 -16.03
CA ARG A 166 -6.02 4.16 -16.19
C ARG A 166 -5.72 4.43 -17.67
N GLY A 167 -5.44 5.69 -18.01
CA GLY A 167 -5.34 6.11 -19.42
C GLY A 167 -6.65 5.82 -20.17
N GLU A 168 -6.58 5.04 -21.24
CA GLU A 168 -7.74 4.63 -22.06
C GLU A 168 -8.40 3.33 -21.54
N ARG A 169 -7.76 2.63 -20.60
CA ARG A 169 -8.30 1.38 -20.05
C ARG A 169 -9.36 1.66 -18.99
N ARG A 170 -10.45 0.89 -19.07
CA ARG A 170 -11.56 0.98 -18.12
C ARG A 170 -12.05 -0.44 -17.77
N ILE A 171 -12.24 -0.69 -16.48
CA ILE A 171 -12.74 -1.97 -15.96
C ILE A 171 -13.82 -1.66 -14.93
N ARG A 172 -15.01 -2.26 -15.07
CA ARG A 172 -16.06 -2.17 -14.04
C ARG A 172 -15.71 -3.07 -12.86
N ALA A 173 -15.70 -2.49 -11.66
CA ALA A 173 -15.48 -3.19 -10.40
C ALA A 173 -16.73 -3.13 -9.51
N ARG A 174 -16.96 -4.17 -8.71
CA ARG A 174 -17.99 -4.22 -7.67
C ARG A 174 -17.43 -4.85 -6.40
N ILE A 175 -17.70 -4.20 -5.27
CA ILE A 175 -17.37 -4.69 -3.93
C ILE A 175 -18.68 -4.84 -3.17
N PRO A 176 -19.05 -6.05 -2.68
CA PRO A 176 -20.32 -6.30 -1.98
C PRO A 176 -20.26 -5.83 -0.52
N ALA A 177 -19.76 -4.61 -0.32
CA ALA A 177 -19.65 -3.95 0.98
C ALA A 177 -19.74 -2.43 0.81
N PHE A 178 -20.15 -1.73 1.86
CA PHE A 178 -20.32 -0.28 1.84
C PHE A 178 -19.10 0.45 2.41
N GLY A 179 -18.70 1.53 1.76
CA GLY A 179 -17.66 2.42 2.25
C GLY A 179 -16.74 2.96 1.15
N ARG A 180 -16.59 4.29 1.10
CA ARG A 180 -15.70 4.95 0.12
C ARG A 180 -14.24 4.52 0.26
N HIS A 181 -13.80 4.13 1.47
CA HIS A 181 -12.45 3.66 1.72
C HIS A 181 -12.11 2.37 0.96
N LEU A 182 -13.13 1.54 0.64
CA LEU A 182 -12.94 0.33 -0.17
C LEU A 182 -12.57 0.64 -1.62
N ILE A 183 -13.06 1.78 -2.15
CA ILE A 183 -12.68 2.25 -3.49
C ILE A 183 -11.16 2.52 -3.53
N TYR A 184 -10.65 3.27 -2.54
CA TYR A 184 -9.21 3.56 -2.46
C TYR A 184 -8.37 2.29 -2.36
N ALA A 185 -8.79 1.31 -1.56
CA ALA A 185 -8.09 0.04 -1.44
C ALA A 185 -8.08 -0.74 -2.77
N ALA A 186 -9.19 -0.75 -3.51
CA ALA A 186 -9.29 -1.39 -4.82
C ALA A 186 -8.45 -0.67 -5.88
N LEU A 187 -8.46 0.67 -5.90
CA LEU A 187 -7.63 1.45 -6.82
C LEU A 187 -6.12 1.25 -6.57
N ALA A 188 -5.73 1.08 -5.30
CA ALA A 188 -4.35 0.79 -4.93
C ALA A 188 -3.89 -0.60 -5.36
N ALA A 189 -4.83 -1.55 -5.53
CA ALA A 189 -4.57 -2.94 -5.92
C ALA A 189 -4.63 -3.16 -7.44
N ALA A 190 -5.13 -2.18 -8.22
CA ALA A 190 -5.31 -2.25 -9.67
C ALA A 190 -4.09 -1.75 -10.45
#